data_9ae00e757ac6dbf8c72de2bd720333b3
#
_entry.id   9ae00e757ac6dbf8c72de2bd720333b3
#
_cell.length_a   1.000
_cell.length_b   1.000
_cell.length_c   1.000
_cell.angle_alpha   90.00
_cell.angle_beta   90.00
_cell.angle_gamma   90.00
#
_symmetry.space_group_name_H-M   'P 1'
#
loop_
_entity.id
_entity.type
_entity.pdbx_description
1 polymer ?
#
loop_
_entity_poly.entity_id
_entity_poly.type
_entity_poly.pdbx_seq_one_letter_code
_entity_poly.pdbx_strand_id
1 'polypeptide(L)'
;RMFMSFLKVKNKLVDANEDFSEIKISDLDDKYIKAVTLTDAMEFLSFTVSERSNQAKARSRKAVSLRQFYKFLTNNKAWFAASPMLNLELPSPKNALPKHLTLQECGQLLHEGFKEFSSWMDYRDYAMIIMFLNCGMRLSELVGINVNDFVENIDPSQPCVKYLSVKVLGKGNKERIVYLNEQCVEAVTRYKIERDSVADPKEKALFISKRGNRITNRRVEQIIDDRLKACGLAGKGISVHKLRHTAAT
;
A
#
# COMPACT_ATOMS: atom_id res chain seq x y z
N ARG A 1 -13.19 11.87 13.24
CA ARG A 1 -13.10 13.28 13.56
C ARG A 1 -14.03 14.14 12.68
N MET A 2 -13.80 14.26 11.40
CA MET A 2 -14.57 15.16 10.49
C MET A 2 -16.10 15.02 10.61
N PHE A 3 -16.63 13.79 10.69
CA PHE A 3 -18.06 13.57 10.86
C PHE A 3 -18.56 14.09 12.22
N MET A 4 -17.79 13.91 13.30
CA MET A 4 -18.16 14.43 14.62
C MET A 4 -18.16 15.96 14.67
N SER A 5 -17.19 16.61 14.01
CA SER A 5 -17.19 18.07 13.84
C SER A 5 -18.42 18.52 13.05
N PHE A 6 -18.78 17.81 11.97
CA PHE A 6 -20.00 18.09 11.20
C PHE A 6 -21.27 17.98 12.06
N LEU A 7 -21.37 16.96 12.92
CA LEU A 7 -22.51 16.81 13.84
C LEU A 7 -22.61 17.98 14.82
N LYS A 8 -21.48 18.47 15.34
CA LYS A 8 -21.49 19.64 16.24
C LYS A 8 -21.99 20.89 15.53
N VAL A 9 -21.51 21.17 14.32
CA VAL A 9 -21.98 22.30 13.50
C VAL A 9 -23.47 22.17 13.19
N LYS A 10 -23.92 21.01 12.71
CA LYS A 10 -25.31 20.74 12.38
C LYS A 10 -26.23 20.96 13.58
N ASN A 11 -25.81 20.52 14.76
CA ASN A 11 -26.61 20.64 16.01
C ASN A 11 -26.38 21.97 16.74
N LYS A 12 -25.69 22.94 16.12
CA LYS A 12 -25.39 24.27 16.68
C LYS A 12 -24.70 24.21 18.07
N LEU A 13 -23.79 23.25 18.23
CA LEU A 13 -23.00 23.05 19.46
C LEU A 13 -21.68 23.83 19.46
N VAL A 14 -21.39 24.53 18.38
CA VAL A 14 -20.20 25.33 18.17
C VAL A 14 -20.58 26.64 17.49
N ASP A 15 -19.74 27.67 17.63
CA ASP A 15 -19.95 28.95 16.96
C ASP A 15 -19.87 28.76 15.43
N ALA A 16 -20.72 29.50 14.69
CA ALA A 16 -20.73 29.46 13.24
C ALA A 16 -19.41 29.93 12.60
N ASN A 17 -18.62 30.74 13.32
CA ASN A 17 -17.33 31.27 12.89
C ASN A 17 -16.14 30.42 13.33
N GLU A 18 -16.36 29.34 14.09
CA GLU A 18 -15.26 28.45 14.54
C GLU A 18 -14.66 27.68 13.37
N ASP A 19 -13.33 27.68 13.26
CA ASP A 19 -12.66 26.90 12.21
C ASP A 19 -12.99 25.42 12.37
N PHE A 20 -13.59 24.85 11.33
CA PHE A 20 -14.02 23.46 11.31
C PHE A 20 -12.89 22.46 11.64
N SER A 21 -11.63 22.81 11.36
CA SER A 21 -10.46 21.98 11.66
C SER A 21 -10.08 22.02 13.14
N GLU A 22 -10.44 23.06 13.85
CA GLU A 22 -10.12 23.33 15.25
C GLU A 22 -11.20 22.73 16.21
N ILE A 23 -12.41 22.44 15.70
CA ILE A 23 -13.53 21.96 16.51
C ILE A 23 -13.11 20.77 17.39
N LYS A 24 -13.18 20.94 18.69
CA LYS A 24 -12.98 19.89 19.68
C LYS A 24 -14.12 18.89 19.61
N ILE A 25 -13.80 17.59 19.55
CA ILE A 25 -14.82 16.51 19.42
C ILE A 25 -14.95 15.63 20.64
N SER A 26 -14.05 15.76 21.63
CA SER A 26 -14.00 14.92 22.82
C SER A 26 -15.17 15.17 23.81
N ASP A 27 -15.86 16.27 23.65
CA ASP A 27 -17.01 16.71 24.45
C ASP A 27 -18.36 16.47 23.75
N LEU A 28 -18.36 15.80 22.60
CA LEU A 28 -19.60 15.43 21.91
C LEU A 28 -20.30 14.30 22.67
N ASP A 29 -21.50 14.62 23.18
CA ASP A 29 -22.35 13.67 23.91
C ASP A 29 -22.83 12.54 22.99
N ASP A 30 -22.82 11.31 23.49
CA ASP A 30 -23.25 10.10 22.81
C ASP A 30 -24.68 10.18 22.26
N LYS A 31 -25.55 11.00 22.85
CA LYS A 31 -26.91 11.21 22.36
C LYS A 31 -26.96 11.71 20.92
N TYR A 32 -26.01 12.58 20.51
CA TYR A 32 -25.94 13.09 19.15
C TYR A 32 -25.46 12.00 18.16
N ILE A 33 -24.61 11.07 18.61
CA ILE A 33 -24.17 9.93 17.81
C ILE A 33 -25.30 8.91 17.66
N LYS A 34 -26.07 8.69 18.72
CA LYS A 34 -27.24 7.78 18.72
C LYS A 34 -28.42 8.31 17.92
N ALA A 35 -28.54 9.63 17.78
CA ALA A 35 -29.61 10.26 17.01
C ALA A 35 -29.35 10.32 15.50
N VAL A 36 -28.17 9.92 15.05
CA VAL A 36 -27.77 10.00 13.64
C VAL A 36 -28.64 9.10 12.77
N THR A 37 -29.12 9.66 11.69
CA THR A 37 -29.92 9.01 10.66
C THR A 37 -29.11 8.81 9.36
N LEU A 38 -29.70 8.07 8.42
CA LEU A 38 -29.14 7.95 7.06
C LEU A 38 -29.04 9.32 6.36
N THR A 39 -30.03 10.20 6.59
CA THR A 39 -30.04 11.56 6.04
C THR A 39 -28.84 12.37 6.51
N ASP A 40 -28.48 12.30 7.79
CA ASP A 40 -27.30 13.00 8.33
C ASP A 40 -26.00 12.55 7.65
N ALA A 41 -25.89 11.26 7.34
CA ALA A 41 -24.74 10.72 6.63
C ALA A 41 -24.69 11.21 5.16
N MET A 42 -25.83 11.31 4.49
CA MET A 42 -25.93 11.84 3.12
C MET A 42 -25.58 13.34 3.09
N GLU A 43 -26.10 14.12 4.04
CA GLU A 43 -25.78 15.54 4.18
C GLU A 43 -24.27 15.74 4.45
N PHE A 44 -23.69 14.93 5.32
CA PHE A 44 -22.24 14.94 5.55
C PHE A 44 -21.45 14.66 4.27
N LEU A 45 -21.86 13.67 3.48
CA LEU A 45 -21.18 13.37 2.22
C LEU A 45 -21.33 14.51 1.21
N SER A 46 -22.50 15.19 1.17
CA SER A 46 -22.72 16.40 0.37
C SER A 46 -21.85 17.56 0.84
N PHE A 47 -21.81 17.81 2.14
CA PHE A 47 -20.93 18.81 2.77
C PHE A 47 -19.45 18.60 2.36
N THR A 48 -19.00 17.35 2.28
CA THR A 48 -17.61 17.08 1.84
C THR A 48 -17.37 17.40 0.37
N VAL A 49 -18.40 17.53 -0.45
CA VAL A 49 -18.30 18.01 -1.84
C VAL A 49 -18.23 19.53 -1.89
N SER A 50 -19.25 20.18 -1.31
CA SER A 50 -19.42 21.65 -1.39
C SER A 50 -18.27 22.38 -0.70
N GLU A 51 -17.96 22.01 0.53
CA GLU A 51 -17.02 22.75 1.37
C GLU A 51 -15.57 22.23 1.32
N ARG A 52 -15.35 21.00 0.84
CA ARG A 52 -14.03 20.33 0.88
C ARG A 52 -13.59 19.79 -0.47
N SER A 53 -14.32 20.04 -1.54
CA SER A 53 -14.01 19.61 -2.92
C SER A 53 -13.62 18.14 -3.03
N ASN A 54 -14.18 17.27 -2.17
CA ASN A 54 -13.82 15.86 -2.14
C ASN A 54 -14.35 15.11 -3.37
N GLN A 55 -13.45 14.48 -4.11
CA GLN A 55 -13.80 13.60 -5.22
C GLN A 55 -14.48 12.30 -4.76
N ALA A 56 -15.14 11.59 -5.68
CA ALA A 56 -15.90 10.36 -5.41
C ALA A 56 -15.12 9.31 -4.59
N LYS A 57 -13.83 9.10 -4.86
CA LYS A 57 -12.97 8.16 -4.13
C LYS A 57 -12.79 8.54 -2.65
N ALA A 58 -12.66 9.83 -2.35
CA ALA A 58 -12.54 10.31 -0.98
C ALA A 58 -13.87 10.21 -0.22
N ARG A 59 -14.98 10.50 -0.90
CA ARG A 59 -16.34 10.31 -0.35
C ARG A 59 -16.66 8.85 -0.06
N SER A 60 -16.36 7.95 -1.01
CA SER A 60 -16.54 6.51 -0.83
C SER A 60 -15.80 6.01 0.42
N ARG A 61 -14.54 6.46 0.62
CA ARG A 61 -13.76 6.11 1.80
C ARG A 61 -14.41 6.58 3.10
N LYS A 62 -14.98 7.81 3.11
CA LYS A 62 -15.71 8.34 4.26
C LYS A 62 -17.01 7.57 4.53
N ALA A 63 -17.77 7.23 3.48
CA ALA A 63 -18.98 6.42 3.59
C ALA A 63 -18.68 5.02 4.15
N VAL A 64 -17.60 4.37 3.68
CA VAL A 64 -17.15 3.08 4.24
C VAL A 64 -16.78 3.23 5.72
N SER A 65 -16.07 4.30 6.10
CA SER A 65 -15.72 4.55 7.51
C SER A 65 -16.95 4.73 8.38
N LEU A 66 -17.96 5.45 7.91
CA LEU A 66 -19.24 5.60 8.63
C LEU A 66 -19.97 4.27 8.79
N ARG A 67 -20.07 3.48 7.70
CA ARG A 67 -20.68 2.13 7.77
C ARG A 67 -19.98 1.26 8.81
N GLN A 68 -18.65 1.23 8.83
CA GLN A 68 -17.89 0.43 9.79
C GLN A 68 -18.05 0.93 11.22
N PHE A 69 -18.06 2.24 11.43
CA PHE A 69 -18.25 2.83 12.74
C PHE A 69 -19.64 2.49 13.32
N TYR A 70 -20.72 2.71 12.55
CA TYR A 70 -22.06 2.37 13.01
C TYR A 70 -22.31 0.86 13.11
N LYS A 71 -21.69 0.05 12.27
CA LYS A 71 -21.68 -1.42 12.43
C LYS A 71 -21.03 -1.83 13.76
N PHE A 72 -19.91 -1.20 14.14
CA PHE A 72 -19.28 -1.43 15.43
C PHE A 72 -20.20 -1.04 16.58
N LEU A 73 -20.84 0.14 16.53
CA LEU A 73 -21.77 0.59 17.58
C LEU A 73 -22.99 -0.34 17.71
N THR A 74 -23.48 -0.87 16.60
CA THR A 74 -24.59 -1.84 16.58
C THR A 74 -24.15 -3.17 17.19
N ASN A 75 -23.06 -3.75 16.71
CA ASN A 75 -22.68 -5.13 17.05
C ASN A 75 -21.98 -5.25 18.41
N ASN A 76 -21.16 -4.24 18.77
CA ASN A 76 -20.30 -4.33 19.97
C ASN A 76 -20.82 -3.50 21.13
N LYS A 77 -21.60 -2.44 20.88
CA LYS A 77 -22.16 -1.57 21.93
C LYS A 77 -23.66 -1.73 22.11
N ALA A 78 -24.33 -2.45 21.21
CA ALA A 78 -25.78 -2.62 21.19
C ALA A 78 -26.57 -1.29 21.23
N TRP A 79 -26.01 -0.23 20.62
CA TRP A 79 -26.66 1.09 20.61
C TRP A 79 -27.85 1.17 19.65
N PHE A 80 -27.90 0.26 18.67
CA PHE A 80 -28.93 0.22 17.63
C PHE A 80 -29.40 -1.21 17.40
N ALA A 81 -30.69 -1.40 17.14
CA ALA A 81 -31.24 -2.69 16.70
C ALA A 81 -30.71 -3.06 15.30
N ALA A 82 -30.58 -2.05 14.43
CA ALA A 82 -29.97 -2.18 13.12
C ALA A 82 -29.12 -0.92 12.82
N SER A 83 -28.04 -1.08 12.07
CA SER A 83 -27.17 0.07 11.73
C SER A 83 -27.93 1.11 10.91
N PRO A 84 -27.96 2.39 11.32
CA PRO A 84 -28.58 3.46 10.53
C PRO A 84 -27.89 3.69 9.19
N MET A 85 -26.68 3.13 9.00
CA MET A 85 -25.89 3.22 7.76
C MET A 85 -26.06 2.00 6.86
N LEU A 86 -27.01 1.11 7.11
CA LEU A 86 -27.19 -0.12 6.33
C LEU A 86 -27.36 0.18 4.84
N ASN A 87 -28.22 1.15 4.55
CA ASN A 87 -28.58 1.56 3.18
C ASN A 87 -27.79 2.76 2.66
N LEU A 88 -26.69 3.15 3.33
CA LEU A 88 -25.85 4.25 2.84
C LEU A 88 -25.16 3.83 1.56
N GLU A 89 -25.51 4.42 0.43
CA GLU A 89 -24.87 4.16 -0.86
C GLU A 89 -23.42 4.65 -0.87
N LEU A 90 -22.55 3.86 -1.48
CA LEU A 90 -21.16 4.23 -1.66
C LEU A 90 -21.01 4.99 -2.98
N PRO A 91 -20.53 6.25 -2.95
CA PRO A 91 -20.19 6.96 -4.18
C PRO A 91 -19.24 6.12 -5.04
N SER A 92 -19.67 5.73 -6.23
CA SER A 92 -18.84 4.93 -7.13
C SER A 92 -17.82 5.84 -7.83
N PRO A 93 -16.51 5.67 -7.60
CA PRO A 93 -15.52 6.36 -8.40
C PRO A 93 -15.62 5.81 -9.85
N LYS A 94 -15.50 6.69 -10.84
CA LYS A 94 -15.32 6.23 -12.22
C LYS A 94 -14.11 5.27 -12.23
N ASN A 95 -14.32 4.04 -12.70
CA ASN A 95 -13.27 3.05 -12.83
C ASN A 95 -12.29 3.55 -13.90
N ALA A 96 -11.20 4.16 -13.46
CA ALA A 96 -10.06 4.37 -14.33
C ALA A 96 -9.40 3.01 -14.60
N LEU A 97 -9.09 2.72 -15.86
CA LEU A 97 -8.32 1.53 -16.22
C LEU A 97 -7.06 1.41 -15.35
N PRO A 98 -6.74 0.22 -14.86
CA PRO A 98 -5.51 0.02 -14.10
C PRO A 98 -4.31 0.49 -14.92
N LYS A 99 -3.52 1.40 -14.37
CA LYS A 99 -2.26 1.80 -14.99
C LYS A 99 -1.21 0.75 -14.64
N HIS A 100 -0.58 0.17 -15.64
CA HIS A 100 0.52 -0.78 -15.54
C HIS A 100 1.61 -0.38 -16.56
N LEU A 101 2.79 -0.94 -16.44
CA LEU A 101 3.83 -0.81 -17.46
C LEU A 101 3.58 -1.82 -18.56
N THR A 102 3.78 -1.41 -19.81
CA THR A 102 3.85 -2.34 -20.92
C THR A 102 5.17 -3.14 -20.85
N LEU A 103 5.28 -4.24 -21.59
CA LEU A 103 6.49 -5.04 -21.65
C LEU A 103 7.70 -4.19 -22.12
N GLN A 104 7.47 -3.30 -23.10
CA GLN A 104 8.50 -2.37 -23.59
C GLN A 104 8.96 -1.41 -22.49
N GLU A 105 8.03 -0.87 -21.69
CA GLU A 105 8.35 0.03 -20.57
C GLU A 105 9.05 -0.70 -19.40
N CYS A 106 8.73 -1.98 -19.19
CA CYS A 106 9.48 -2.81 -18.24
C CYS A 106 10.92 -2.99 -18.72
N GLY A 107 11.12 -3.29 -20.00
CA GLY A 107 12.45 -3.35 -20.61
C GLY A 107 13.21 -2.01 -20.49
N GLN A 108 12.53 -0.90 -20.77
CA GLN A 108 13.12 0.45 -20.62
C GLN A 108 13.53 0.72 -19.17
N LEU A 109 12.69 0.38 -18.16
CA LEU A 109 13.03 0.54 -16.75
C LEU A 109 14.25 -0.29 -16.35
N LEU A 110 14.36 -1.52 -16.85
CA LEU A 110 15.45 -2.42 -16.49
C LEU A 110 16.77 -2.10 -17.24
N HIS A 111 16.71 -1.60 -18.48
CA HIS A 111 17.90 -1.26 -19.25
C HIS A 111 18.35 0.18 -19.01
N GLU A 112 17.45 1.16 -19.21
CA GLU A 112 17.80 2.58 -19.09
C GLU A 112 17.93 3.01 -17.63
N GLY A 113 17.17 2.41 -16.72
CA GLY A 113 17.24 2.69 -15.28
C GLY A 113 18.51 2.12 -14.62
N PHE A 114 19.24 1.21 -15.31
CA PHE A 114 20.41 0.50 -14.79
C PHE A 114 21.50 0.31 -15.86
N LYS A 115 21.86 1.40 -16.55
CA LYS A 115 22.91 1.36 -17.58
C LYS A 115 24.25 0.90 -17.03
N GLU A 116 24.56 1.32 -15.81
CA GLU A 116 25.80 0.98 -15.12
C GLU A 116 25.50 0.63 -13.66
N PHE A 117 26.15 -0.40 -13.17
CA PHE A 117 26.13 -0.80 -11.76
C PHE A 117 27.40 -0.25 -11.10
N SER A 118 27.32 0.93 -10.51
CA SER A 118 28.46 1.62 -9.91
C SER A 118 28.61 1.35 -8.41
N SER A 119 27.59 0.78 -7.78
CA SER A 119 27.57 0.52 -6.34
C SER A 119 26.70 -0.69 -5.99
N TRP A 120 26.95 -1.28 -4.82
CA TRP A 120 26.10 -2.33 -4.27
C TRP A 120 24.60 -1.93 -4.20
N MET A 121 24.30 -0.64 -4.08
CA MET A 121 22.93 -0.14 -4.07
C MET A 121 22.23 -0.31 -5.41
N ASP A 122 22.93 -0.26 -6.52
CA ASP A 122 22.35 -0.48 -7.85
C ASP A 122 21.90 -1.95 -8.01
N TYR A 123 22.71 -2.91 -7.54
CA TYR A 123 22.34 -4.33 -7.50
C TYR A 123 21.12 -4.56 -6.59
N ARG A 124 21.06 -3.88 -5.43
CA ARG A 124 19.90 -3.92 -4.55
C ARG A 124 18.63 -3.43 -5.26
N ASP A 125 18.72 -2.23 -5.84
CA ASP A 125 17.58 -1.55 -6.46
C ASP A 125 17.06 -2.39 -7.65
N TYR A 126 17.98 -2.94 -8.45
CA TYR A 126 17.66 -3.84 -9.56
C TYR A 126 16.96 -5.11 -9.07
N ALA A 127 17.49 -5.77 -8.04
CA ALA A 127 16.89 -6.97 -7.47
C ALA A 127 15.49 -6.71 -6.93
N MET A 128 15.26 -5.56 -6.27
CA MET A 128 13.92 -5.18 -5.79
C MET A 128 12.95 -5.00 -6.96
N ILE A 129 13.34 -4.30 -8.01
CA ILE A 129 12.47 -4.02 -9.18
C ILE A 129 12.15 -5.30 -9.94
N ILE A 130 13.13 -6.16 -10.20
CA ILE A 130 12.93 -7.47 -10.83
C ILE A 130 11.93 -8.32 -10.02
N MET A 131 12.07 -8.36 -8.69
CA MET A 131 11.14 -9.11 -7.82
C MET A 131 9.72 -8.53 -7.84
N PHE A 132 9.56 -7.20 -7.93
CA PHE A 132 8.23 -6.61 -8.11
C PHE A 132 7.61 -7.00 -9.44
N LEU A 133 8.37 -6.94 -10.54
CA LEU A 133 7.88 -7.20 -11.89
C LEU A 133 7.59 -8.68 -12.16
N ASN A 134 8.37 -9.59 -11.58
CA ASN A 134 8.20 -11.03 -11.85
C ASN A 134 7.36 -11.74 -10.78
N CYS A 135 7.53 -11.39 -9.51
CA CYS A 135 6.87 -12.11 -8.40
C CYS A 135 5.61 -11.42 -7.89
N GLY A 136 5.33 -10.20 -8.33
CA GLY A 136 4.15 -9.44 -7.92
C GLY A 136 4.02 -9.29 -6.39
N MET A 137 5.12 -9.14 -5.68
CA MET A 137 5.13 -9.01 -4.22
C MET A 137 4.49 -7.70 -3.73
N ARG A 138 3.96 -7.70 -2.50
CA ARG A 138 3.63 -6.45 -1.82
C ARG A 138 4.90 -5.77 -1.32
N LEU A 139 4.89 -4.45 -1.22
CA LEU A 139 6.04 -3.68 -0.70
C LEU A 139 6.51 -4.17 0.68
N SER A 140 5.57 -4.38 1.61
CA SER A 140 5.89 -4.89 2.94
C SER A 140 6.43 -6.32 2.94
N GLU A 141 5.98 -7.17 2.00
CA GLU A 141 6.48 -8.52 1.83
C GLU A 141 7.95 -8.49 1.38
N LEU A 142 8.26 -7.70 0.35
CA LEU A 142 9.63 -7.56 -0.16
C LEU A 142 10.58 -6.98 0.89
N VAL A 143 10.20 -5.89 1.55
CA VAL A 143 11.02 -5.27 2.61
C VAL A 143 11.20 -6.21 3.80
N GLY A 144 10.21 -7.08 4.07
CA GLY A 144 10.24 -8.06 5.16
C GLY A 144 11.20 -9.22 4.97
N ILE A 145 11.66 -9.50 3.75
CA ILE A 145 12.50 -10.67 3.43
C ILE A 145 13.83 -10.63 4.21
N ASN A 146 14.21 -11.77 4.76
CA ASN A 146 15.52 -12.01 5.36
C ASN A 146 16.41 -12.86 4.44
N VAL A 147 17.70 -12.82 4.66
CA VAL A 147 18.67 -13.62 3.88
C VAL A 147 18.43 -15.12 3.95
N ASN A 148 17.82 -15.60 5.05
CA ASN A 148 17.55 -17.00 5.30
C ASN A 148 16.12 -17.45 4.92
N ASP A 149 15.30 -16.57 4.33
CA ASP A 149 13.93 -16.92 3.93
C ASP A 149 13.86 -17.63 2.57
N PHE A 150 15.01 -17.88 1.94
CA PHE A 150 15.11 -18.59 0.67
C PHE A 150 15.26 -20.09 0.88
N VAL A 151 14.49 -20.84 0.08
CA VAL A 151 14.49 -22.31 0.12
C VAL A 151 14.73 -22.84 -1.27
N GLU A 152 15.77 -23.68 -1.43
CA GLU A 152 15.97 -24.48 -2.62
C GLU A 152 14.98 -25.64 -2.61
N ASN A 153 14.30 -25.84 -3.71
CA ASN A 153 13.35 -26.92 -3.91
C ASN A 153 13.78 -27.75 -5.11
N ILE A 154 13.37 -29.00 -5.12
CA ILE A 154 13.56 -29.92 -6.25
C ILE A 154 12.16 -30.17 -6.83
N ASP A 155 12.03 -30.08 -8.16
CA ASP A 155 10.78 -30.42 -8.83
C ASP A 155 10.50 -31.92 -8.67
N PRO A 156 9.37 -32.30 -8.02
CA PRO A 156 9.04 -33.71 -7.84
C PRO A 156 8.87 -34.49 -9.16
N SER A 157 8.45 -33.78 -10.23
CA SER A 157 8.26 -34.37 -11.57
C SER A 157 9.54 -34.42 -12.38
N GLN A 158 10.53 -33.56 -12.05
CA GLN A 158 11.83 -33.45 -12.71
C GLN A 158 12.95 -33.28 -11.67
N PRO A 159 13.45 -34.35 -11.06
CA PRO A 159 14.42 -34.27 -9.96
C PRO A 159 15.74 -33.55 -10.29
N CYS A 160 16.03 -33.33 -11.56
CA CYS A 160 17.19 -32.56 -12.02
C CYS A 160 16.93 -31.03 -12.01
N VAL A 161 15.67 -30.60 -11.89
CA VAL A 161 15.31 -29.18 -11.92
C VAL A 161 15.19 -28.67 -10.49
N LYS A 162 16.09 -27.74 -10.16
CA LYS A 162 16.05 -26.98 -8.90
C LYS A 162 15.41 -25.63 -9.14
N TYR A 163 14.59 -25.18 -8.21
CA TYR A 163 14.05 -23.81 -8.21
C TYR A 163 14.19 -23.19 -6.83
N LEU A 164 14.35 -21.87 -6.81
CA LEU A 164 14.43 -21.10 -5.58
C LEU A 164 13.06 -20.51 -5.25
N SER A 165 12.67 -20.61 -4.00
CA SER A 165 11.49 -19.92 -3.49
C SER A 165 11.83 -19.07 -2.28
N VAL A 166 11.01 -18.07 -2.00
CA VAL A 166 11.15 -17.22 -0.82
C VAL A 166 9.86 -17.23 -0.01
N LYS A 167 10.00 -17.41 1.29
CA LYS A 167 8.92 -17.34 2.24
C LYS A 167 8.64 -15.87 2.59
N VAL A 168 7.41 -15.43 2.41
CA VAL A 168 7.01 -14.04 2.70
C VAL A 168 5.82 -13.99 3.63
N LEU A 169 5.77 -12.95 4.46
CA LEU A 169 4.71 -12.74 5.43
C LEU A 169 3.70 -11.73 4.88
N GLY A 170 2.49 -12.20 4.60
CA GLY A 170 1.41 -11.41 4.04
C GLY A 170 0.51 -10.74 5.08
N LYS A 171 -0.58 -10.13 4.62
CA LYS A 171 -1.58 -9.48 5.49
C LYS A 171 -2.17 -10.49 6.48
N GLY A 172 -2.24 -10.09 7.75
CA GLY A 172 -2.78 -10.94 8.83
C GLY A 172 -1.83 -12.05 9.28
N ASN A 173 -0.53 -11.82 9.13
CA ASN A 173 0.53 -12.77 9.54
C ASN A 173 0.48 -14.14 8.81
N LYS A 174 -0.13 -14.17 7.61
CA LYS A 174 -0.21 -15.39 6.81
C LYS A 174 1.05 -15.53 5.96
N GLU A 175 1.73 -16.65 6.10
CA GLU A 175 2.87 -17.01 5.28
C GLU A 175 2.43 -17.46 3.90
N ARG A 176 3.19 -17.11 2.88
CA ARG A 176 3.07 -17.67 1.54
C ARG A 176 4.44 -17.88 0.91
N ILE A 177 4.54 -18.85 0.05
CA ILE A 177 5.75 -19.13 -0.74
C ILE A 177 5.61 -18.41 -2.08
N VAL A 178 6.70 -17.80 -2.53
CA VAL A 178 6.83 -17.16 -3.83
C VAL A 178 7.98 -17.80 -4.57
N TYR A 179 7.69 -18.37 -5.73
CA TYR A 179 8.68 -18.97 -6.61
C TYR A 179 9.42 -17.88 -7.40
N LEU A 180 10.72 -18.05 -7.54
CA LEU A 180 11.58 -17.12 -8.26
C LEU A 180 11.94 -17.70 -9.62
N ASN A 181 11.77 -16.92 -10.67
CA ASN A 181 12.31 -17.26 -11.99
C ASN A 181 13.83 -17.00 -12.02
N GLU A 182 14.50 -17.47 -13.06
CA GLU A 182 15.95 -17.35 -13.23
C GLU A 182 16.46 -15.92 -13.11
N GLN A 183 15.76 -14.96 -13.68
CA GLN A 183 16.12 -13.54 -13.60
C GLN A 183 16.09 -13.01 -12.15
N CYS A 184 15.09 -13.41 -11.36
CA CYS A 184 15.03 -13.06 -9.94
C CYS A 184 16.17 -13.72 -9.15
N VAL A 185 16.45 -14.99 -9.42
CA VAL A 185 17.53 -15.74 -8.77
C VAL A 185 18.86 -15.07 -9.05
N GLU A 186 19.16 -14.77 -10.31
CA GLU A 186 20.40 -14.10 -10.71
C GLU A 186 20.54 -12.73 -10.05
N ALA A 187 19.52 -11.88 -10.12
CA ALA A 187 19.55 -10.53 -9.55
C ALA A 187 19.73 -10.56 -8.03
N VAL A 188 19.03 -11.45 -7.33
CA VAL A 188 19.14 -11.59 -5.88
C VAL A 188 20.52 -12.15 -5.48
N THR A 189 21.03 -13.12 -6.22
CA THR A 189 22.34 -13.71 -5.94
C THR A 189 23.46 -12.68 -6.10
N ARG A 190 23.47 -11.92 -7.20
CA ARG A 190 24.43 -10.82 -7.41
C ARG A 190 24.35 -9.79 -6.29
N TYR A 191 23.13 -9.37 -5.95
CA TYR A 191 22.95 -8.43 -4.85
C TYR A 191 23.45 -9.00 -3.51
N LYS A 192 23.20 -10.28 -3.20
CA LYS A 192 23.69 -10.90 -1.95
C LYS A 192 25.21 -10.84 -1.83
N ILE A 193 25.93 -11.09 -2.90
CA ILE A 193 27.40 -11.00 -2.94
C ILE A 193 27.84 -9.58 -2.55
N GLU A 194 27.27 -8.58 -3.20
CA GLU A 194 27.59 -7.17 -2.94
C GLU A 194 27.18 -6.73 -1.52
N ARG A 195 25.97 -7.17 -1.08
CA ARG A 195 25.46 -6.91 0.26
C ARG A 195 26.40 -7.44 1.34
N ASP A 196 26.87 -8.66 1.21
CA ASP A 196 27.68 -9.33 2.21
C ASP A 196 29.06 -8.69 2.40
N SER A 197 29.50 -7.88 1.43
CA SER A 197 30.72 -7.06 1.54
C SER A 197 30.54 -5.81 2.43
N VAL A 198 29.27 -5.35 2.67
CA VAL A 198 28.97 -4.07 3.34
C VAL A 198 28.05 -4.21 4.54
N ALA A 199 27.34 -5.32 4.70
CA ALA A 199 26.37 -5.54 5.76
C ALA A 199 27.05 -6.04 7.05
N ASP A 200 26.48 -5.63 8.19
CA ASP A 200 26.81 -6.31 9.44
C ASP A 200 26.40 -7.79 9.34
N PRO A 201 27.29 -8.75 9.70
CA PRO A 201 26.96 -10.18 9.69
C PRO A 201 25.73 -10.56 10.52
N LYS A 202 25.34 -9.74 11.51
CA LYS A 202 24.15 -9.92 12.34
C LYS A 202 22.86 -9.39 11.70
N GLU A 203 22.96 -8.56 10.65
CA GLU A 203 21.77 -8.01 9.98
C GLU A 203 21.09 -9.10 9.15
N LYS A 204 19.88 -9.44 9.53
CA LYS A 204 19.08 -10.50 8.91
C LYS A 204 18.35 -10.03 7.64
N ALA A 205 18.09 -8.72 7.50
CA ALA A 205 17.34 -8.21 6.36
C ALA A 205 18.07 -8.48 5.04
N LEU A 206 17.35 -8.98 4.04
CA LEU A 206 17.91 -9.08 2.70
C LEU A 206 18.21 -7.68 2.15
N PHE A 207 17.20 -6.82 2.09
CA PHE A 207 17.35 -5.47 1.54
C PHE A 207 17.70 -4.47 2.63
N ILE A 208 18.91 -3.90 2.52
CA ILE A 208 19.46 -2.94 3.49
C ILE A 208 19.51 -1.52 2.93
N SER A 209 19.42 -0.56 3.83
CA SER A 209 19.62 0.86 3.55
C SER A 209 21.11 1.22 3.50
N LYS A 210 21.45 2.44 3.06
CA LYS A 210 22.84 2.96 3.12
C LYS A 210 23.44 2.92 4.52
N ARG A 211 22.62 2.83 5.58
CA ARG A 211 23.05 2.75 6.97
C ARG A 211 23.26 1.31 7.46
N GLY A 212 23.13 0.31 6.57
CA GLY A 212 23.29 -1.10 6.91
C GLY A 212 22.07 -1.77 7.57
N ASN A 213 21.02 -1.04 7.93
CA ASN A 213 19.80 -1.60 8.50
C ASN A 213 18.74 -1.91 7.42
N ARG A 214 17.72 -2.71 7.77
CA ARG A 214 16.58 -2.99 6.89
C ARG A 214 16.07 -1.73 6.20
N ILE A 215 15.87 -1.79 4.89
CA ILE A 215 15.32 -0.69 4.11
C ILE A 215 13.87 -0.41 4.50
N THR A 216 13.44 0.85 4.46
CA THR A 216 12.05 1.22 4.77
C THR A 216 11.19 1.23 3.50
N ASN A 217 9.88 1.00 3.66
CA ASN A 217 8.90 1.09 2.56
C ASN A 217 9.02 2.41 1.80
N ARG A 218 9.10 3.53 2.54
CA ARG A 218 9.24 4.86 1.94
C ARG A 218 10.50 5.01 1.09
N ARG A 219 11.63 4.40 1.54
CA ARG A 219 12.87 4.47 0.75
C ARG A 219 12.77 3.67 -0.54
N VAL A 220 12.12 2.50 -0.50
CA VAL A 220 11.85 1.71 -1.72
C VAL A 220 10.95 2.48 -2.69
N GLU A 221 9.90 3.15 -2.21
CA GLU A 221 9.04 4.00 -3.04
C GLU A 221 9.84 5.12 -3.72
N GLN A 222 10.73 5.79 -2.99
CA GLN A 222 11.61 6.83 -3.53
C GLN A 222 12.56 6.28 -4.61
N ILE A 223 13.20 5.13 -4.34
CA ILE A 223 14.10 4.48 -5.30
C ILE A 223 13.38 4.18 -6.61
N ILE A 224 12.18 3.60 -6.53
CA ILE A 224 11.39 3.27 -7.73
C ILE A 224 11.01 4.54 -8.48
N ASP A 225 10.60 5.60 -7.78
CA ASP A 225 10.27 6.88 -8.40
C ASP A 225 11.49 7.51 -9.08
N ASP A 226 12.67 7.46 -8.44
CA ASP A 226 13.92 7.96 -9.01
C ASP A 226 14.33 7.16 -10.26
N ARG A 227 14.20 5.82 -10.25
CA ARG A 227 14.51 4.98 -11.42
C ARG A 227 13.51 5.20 -12.57
N LEU A 228 12.22 5.35 -12.27
CA LEU A 228 11.22 5.72 -13.28
C LEU A 228 11.49 7.09 -13.91
N LYS A 229 11.95 8.06 -13.13
CA LYS A 229 12.38 9.37 -13.66
C LYS A 229 13.60 9.23 -14.56
N ALA A 230 14.61 8.49 -14.14
CA ALA A 230 15.86 8.30 -14.88
C ALA A 230 15.61 7.67 -16.26
N CYS A 231 14.63 6.80 -16.41
CA CYS A 231 14.28 6.17 -17.68
C CYS A 231 13.13 6.88 -18.43
N GLY A 232 12.74 8.10 -18.06
CA GLY A 232 11.72 8.88 -18.78
C GLY A 232 10.28 8.40 -18.59
N LEU A 233 10.01 7.54 -17.61
CA LEU A 233 8.67 7.04 -17.28
C LEU A 233 7.97 7.85 -16.16
N ALA A 234 8.54 8.99 -15.78
CA ALA A 234 7.92 9.90 -14.82
C ALA A 234 6.54 10.38 -15.29
N GLY A 235 5.65 10.70 -14.35
CA GLY A 235 4.33 11.27 -14.66
C GLY A 235 3.26 10.25 -15.14
N LYS A 236 3.61 9.02 -15.48
CA LYS A 236 2.63 7.95 -15.81
C LYS A 236 1.83 7.50 -14.60
N GLY A 237 2.18 8.00 -13.41
CA GLY A 237 1.54 7.65 -12.15
C GLY A 237 1.74 6.19 -11.78
N ILE A 238 2.87 5.60 -12.18
CA ILE A 238 3.31 4.28 -11.73
C ILE A 238 3.79 4.38 -10.29
N SER A 239 3.45 3.40 -9.49
CA SER A 239 3.88 3.25 -8.10
C SER A 239 4.23 1.79 -7.84
N VAL A 240 4.82 1.48 -6.70
CA VAL A 240 5.13 0.10 -6.30
C VAL A 240 3.93 -0.84 -6.46
N HIS A 241 2.72 -0.39 -6.06
CA HIS A 241 1.51 -1.18 -6.24
C HIS A 241 1.18 -1.46 -7.72
N LYS A 242 1.54 -0.53 -8.60
CA LYS A 242 1.30 -0.69 -10.03
C LYS A 242 2.35 -1.56 -10.71
N LEU A 243 3.60 -1.58 -10.23
CA LEU A 243 4.58 -2.58 -10.63
C LEU A 243 4.09 -4.00 -10.31
N ARG A 244 3.49 -4.19 -9.14
CA ARG A 244 2.85 -5.46 -8.80
C ARG A 244 1.68 -5.80 -9.74
N HIS A 245 0.88 -4.82 -10.18
CA HIS A 245 -0.17 -5.07 -11.17
C HIS A 245 0.41 -5.45 -12.52
N THR A 246 1.55 -4.88 -12.91
CA THR A 246 2.28 -5.25 -14.13
C THR A 246 2.65 -6.73 -14.14
N ALA A 247 3.08 -7.30 -13.01
CA ALA A 247 3.40 -8.72 -12.88
C ALA A 247 2.19 -9.67 -13.09
N ALA A 248 0.97 -9.17 -13.00
CA ALA A 248 -0.25 -9.95 -13.09
C ALA A 248 -0.97 -9.79 -14.46
N THR A 249 -0.40 -8.97 -15.35
CA THR A 249 -0.95 -8.67 -16.68
C THR A 249 -0.09 -9.31 -17.76
#